data_1bf2cdf03ec71d32f8a6eddd0c550a79
#
_entry.id   1bf2cdf03ec71d32f8a6eddd0c550a79
#
_cell.length_a   1.000
_cell.length_b   1.000
_cell.length_c   1.000
_cell.angle_alpha   90.00
_cell.angle_beta   90.00
_cell.angle_gamma   90.00
#
_symmetry.space_group_name_H-M   'P 1'
#
loop_
_entity.id
_entity.type
_entity.pdbx_description
1 polymer ?
#
loop_
_entity_poly.entity_id
_entity_poly.type
_entity_poly.pdbx_seq_one_letter_code
_entity_poly.pdbx_strand_id
1 'polypeptide(L)'
;IISASSDLDEYLIDSLKAQGATINSWGVGTNLITSKDCPAFGGVYKLAAIKDKDDEDFVPKIKLSENTEKITNPGNKTIYRIYDKATGKIRADLICMVNETFDESKDMIIFDPIETWKKTKIKGGTYTLRELLVPVFQKGLCVYTSPSVMEIRDICIREKDTLWDETKRLANPHKVYVDLSSRLYHIK
;
A
#
# COMPACT_ATOMS: atom_id res chain seq x y z
N ILE A 1 35.67 2.92 -13.32
CA ILE A 1 34.51 3.22 -12.46
C ILE A 1 34.69 4.62 -11.89
N ILE A 2 33.69 5.48 -12.03
CA ILE A 2 33.64 6.79 -11.42
C ILE A 2 32.66 6.72 -10.25
N SER A 3 33.12 7.03 -9.04
CA SER A 3 32.34 7.01 -7.82
C SER A 3 32.17 8.42 -7.26
N ALA A 4 30.95 8.74 -6.81
CA ALA A 4 30.66 9.97 -6.07
C ALA A 4 30.10 9.62 -4.69
N SER A 5 30.41 10.45 -3.70
CA SER A 5 29.93 10.35 -2.33
C SER A 5 29.81 11.74 -1.70
N SER A 6 29.36 11.81 -0.45
CA SER A 6 29.10 13.02 0.33
C SER A 6 27.72 13.63 0.07
N ASP A 7 26.91 13.62 1.11
CA ASP A 7 25.57 14.24 1.20
C ASP A 7 24.61 13.98 0.02
N LEU A 8 24.80 12.81 -0.65
CA LEU A 8 23.95 12.41 -1.76
C LEU A 8 22.55 12.03 -1.28
N ASP A 9 21.59 12.40 -2.11
CA ASP A 9 20.18 11.95 -2.02
C ASP A 9 19.65 11.67 -3.43
N GLU A 10 18.42 11.18 -3.53
CA GLU A 10 17.77 10.86 -4.79
C GLU A 10 17.63 12.06 -5.72
N TYR A 11 17.37 13.25 -5.17
CA TYR A 11 17.16 14.48 -5.96
C TYR A 11 18.48 14.96 -6.57
N LEU A 12 19.56 14.95 -5.78
CA LEU A 12 20.87 15.33 -6.28
C LEU A 12 21.38 14.34 -7.33
N ILE A 13 21.19 13.04 -7.11
CA ILE A 13 21.57 12.00 -8.08
C ILE A 13 20.77 12.17 -9.38
N ASP A 14 19.47 12.39 -9.31
CA ASP A 14 18.62 12.61 -10.49
C ASP A 14 19.08 13.86 -11.26
N SER A 15 19.33 14.97 -10.57
CA SER A 15 19.85 16.21 -11.16
C SER A 15 21.20 16.01 -11.86
N LEU A 16 22.14 15.32 -11.22
CA LEU A 16 23.47 15.06 -11.80
C LEU A 16 23.35 14.18 -13.06
N LYS A 17 22.49 13.18 -13.04
CA LYS A 17 22.23 12.33 -14.22
C LYS A 17 21.58 13.13 -15.36
N ALA A 18 20.61 13.99 -15.04
CA ALA A 18 19.99 14.88 -16.04
C ALA A 18 20.99 15.85 -16.69
N GLN A 19 22.03 16.27 -15.95
CA GLN A 19 23.14 17.10 -16.45
C GLN A 19 24.19 16.30 -17.24
N GLY A 20 24.02 15.01 -17.41
CA GLY A 20 24.92 14.16 -18.19
C GLY A 20 26.13 13.64 -17.41
N ALA A 21 26.08 13.61 -16.07
CA ALA A 21 27.16 13.03 -15.27
C ALA A 21 27.33 11.53 -15.58
N THR A 22 28.58 11.12 -15.83
CA THR A 22 28.95 9.73 -16.18
C THR A 22 29.36 8.90 -14.96
N ILE A 23 28.74 9.17 -13.80
CA ILE A 23 29.02 8.49 -12.54
C ILE A 23 28.36 7.13 -12.55
N ASN A 24 29.13 6.08 -12.21
CA ASN A 24 28.67 4.68 -12.24
C ASN A 24 28.38 4.11 -10.85
N SER A 25 28.90 4.73 -9.79
CA SER A 25 28.78 4.29 -8.41
C SER A 25 28.47 5.47 -7.49
N TRP A 26 27.55 5.27 -6.56
CA TRP A 26 27.05 6.31 -5.66
C TRP A 26 27.14 5.82 -4.22
N GLY A 27 27.93 6.53 -3.40
CA GLY A 27 28.02 6.29 -1.96
C GLY A 27 27.00 7.14 -1.22
N VAL A 28 25.77 6.61 -1.03
CA VAL A 28 24.70 7.30 -0.30
C VAL A 28 24.74 6.86 1.15
N GLY A 29 24.99 7.80 2.07
CA GLY A 29 25.16 7.54 3.49
C GLY A 29 23.99 8.05 4.33
N THR A 30 24.21 9.17 5.04
CA THR A 30 23.30 9.69 6.08
C THR A 30 21.86 9.86 5.59
N ASN A 31 21.65 10.42 4.41
CA ASN A 31 20.30 10.66 3.89
C ASN A 31 19.50 9.38 3.72
N LEU A 32 20.15 8.28 3.28
CA LEU A 32 19.52 6.97 3.12
C LEU A 32 19.29 6.29 4.48
N ILE A 33 20.33 6.19 5.31
CA ILE A 33 20.26 5.38 6.54
C ILE A 33 19.35 6.00 7.61
N THR A 34 19.20 7.32 7.62
CA THR A 34 18.33 8.03 8.56
C THR A 34 16.93 8.27 7.98
N SER A 35 16.69 7.97 6.71
CA SER A 35 15.46 8.40 6.00
C SER A 35 15.19 9.89 6.23
N LYS A 36 16.17 10.76 5.91
CA LYS A 36 16.29 12.16 6.36
C LYS A 36 14.98 12.97 6.27
N ASP A 37 14.20 12.78 5.20
CA ASP A 37 12.96 13.53 4.98
C ASP A 37 11.78 13.01 5.83
N CYS A 38 11.84 11.75 6.28
CA CYS A 38 10.83 11.14 7.12
C CYS A 38 11.48 10.13 8.09
N PRO A 39 12.26 10.60 9.09
CA PRO A 39 13.07 9.74 9.97
C PRO A 39 12.26 8.98 11.01
N ALA A 40 10.98 9.32 11.18
CA ALA A 40 10.10 8.69 12.18
C ALA A 40 8.73 8.36 11.57
N PHE A 41 8.23 7.16 11.91
CA PHE A 41 6.87 6.74 11.56
C PHE A 41 5.95 6.90 12.78
N GLY A 42 4.88 7.68 12.63
CA GLY A 42 3.83 7.77 13.63
C GLY A 42 3.04 6.46 13.71
N GLY A 43 3.03 5.80 14.88
CA GLY A 43 2.22 4.61 15.13
C GLY A 43 0.90 4.97 15.78
N VAL A 44 -0.20 4.37 15.31
CA VAL A 44 -1.53 4.49 15.94
C VAL A 44 -2.14 3.11 16.09
N TYR A 45 -2.65 2.82 17.29
CA TYR A 45 -3.38 1.60 17.58
C TYR A 45 -4.80 1.95 18.04
N LYS A 46 -5.81 1.39 17.36
CA LYS A 46 -7.21 1.65 17.66
C LYS A 46 -8.04 0.38 17.53
N LEU A 47 -9.02 0.22 18.44
CA LEU A 47 -10.00 -0.85 18.38
C LEU A 47 -10.85 -0.70 17.11
N ALA A 48 -10.93 -1.76 16.32
CA ALA A 48 -11.70 -1.81 15.08
C ALA A 48 -12.86 -2.82 15.11
N ALA A 49 -12.77 -3.85 15.95
CA ALA A 49 -13.81 -4.86 16.10
C ALA A 49 -13.65 -5.59 17.43
N ILE A 50 -14.76 -6.15 17.95
CA ILE A 50 -14.80 -7.03 19.12
C ILE A 50 -15.54 -8.29 18.72
N LYS A 51 -15.11 -9.45 19.25
CA LYS A 51 -15.85 -10.71 19.16
C LYS A 51 -16.01 -11.28 20.57
N ASP A 52 -17.22 -11.36 21.08
CA ASP A 52 -17.53 -12.08 22.32
C ASP A 52 -17.68 -13.57 22.04
N LYS A 53 -17.75 -14.37 23.12
CA LYS A 53 -17.80 -15.84 23.00
C LYS A 53 -19.04 -16.34 22.24
N ASP A 54 -20.14 -15.61 22.36
CA ASP A 54 -21.43 -15.97 21.78
C ASP A 54 -21.66 -15.34 20.39
N ASP A 55 -20.74 -14.50 19.93
CA ASP A 55 -20.82 -13.88 18.60
C ASP A 55 -20.37 -14.87 17.51
N GLU A 56 -21.12 -14.93 16.40
CA GLU A 56 -20.70 -15.69 15.22
C GLU A 56 -19.50 -15.06 14.52
N ASP A 57 -19.44 -13.72 14.49
CA ASP A 57 -18.41 -12.96 13.79
C ASP A 57 -17.95 -11.73 14.60
N PHE A 58 -16.93 -11.02 14.13
CA PHE A 58 -16.47 -9.77 14.73
C PHE A 58 -17.49 -8.64 14.55
N VAL A 59 -17.89 -8.02 15.66
CA VAL A 59 -18.75 -6.84 15.68
C VAL A 59 -17.89 -5.60 15.41
N PRO A 60 -18.12 -4.85 14.34
CA PRO A 60 -17.37 -3.64 14.01
C PRO A 60 -17.47 -2.58 15.10
N LYS A 61 -16.36 -1.91 15.39
CA LYS A 61 -16.28 -0.77 16.30
C LYS A 61 -15.56 0.38 15.63
N ILE A 62 -16.01 1.59 15.91
CA ILE A 62 -15.43 2.82 15.36
C ILE A 62 -15.22 3.84 16.47
N LYS A 63 -14.09 4.55 16.42
CA LYS A 63 -13.86 5.71 17.25
C LYS A 63 -14.20 6.97 16.46
N LEU A 64 -15.22 7.70 16.91
CA LEU A 64 -15.59 8.97 16.31
C LEU A 64 -14.54 10.05 16.65
N SER A 65 -14.35 10.98 15.73
CA SER A 65 -13.45 12.12 15.88
C SER A 65 -14.03 13.31 15.10
N GLU A 66 -13.84 14.50 15.60
CA GLU A 66 -14.18 15.75 14.87
C GLU A 66 -13.33 15.92 13.60
N ASN A 67 -12.10 15.39 13.61
CA ASN A 67 -11.27 15.33 12.42
C ASN A 67 -11.57 14.03 11.66
N THR A 68 -12.15 14.13 10.46
CA THR A 68 -12.53 13.01 9.60
C THR A 68 -11.36 12.13 9.22
N GLU A 69 -10.16 12.68 9.04
CA GLU A 69 -8.93 11.91 8.74
C GLU A 69 -8.52 10.99 9.89
N LYS A 70 -8.97 11.28 11.13
CA LYS A 70 -8.71 10.45 12.32
C LYS A 70 -9.76 9.37 12.57
N ILE A 71 -10.83 9.34 11.78
CA ILE A 71 -11.86 8.30 11.86
C ILE A 71 -11.31 7.04 11.23
N THR A 72 -11.24 5.96 12.01
CA THR A 72 -10.75 4.66 11.55
C THR A 72 -11.82 3.89 10.79
N ASN A 73 -11.39 3.01 9.90
CA ASN A 73 -12.30 2.07 9.25
C ASN A 73 -12.62 0.91 10.22
N PRO A 74 -13.90 0.64 10.53
CA PRO A 74 -14.31 -0.41 11.47
C PRO A 74 -14.16 -1.81 10.86
N GLY A 75 -14.28 -2.83 11.72
CA GLY A 75 -14.38 -4.23 11.32
C GLY A 75 -13.06 -4.99 11.24
N ASN A 76 -13.16 -6.31 11.09
CA ASN A 76 -12.05 -7.21 10.80
C ASN A 76 -11.79 -7.22 9.30
N LYS A 77 -10.65 -6.67 8.87
CA LYS A 77 -10.39 -6.28 7.49
C LYS A 77 -9.19 -7.00 6.89
N THR A 78 -9.23 -7.15 5.58
CA THR A 78 -8.07 -7.50 4.74
C THR A 78 -7.87 -6.47 3.63
N ILE A 79 -6.80 -6.62 2.86
CA ILE A 79 -6.43 -5.70 1.78
C ILE A 79 -6.13 -6.51 0.53
N TYR A 80 -6.78 -6.12 -0.57
CA TYR A 80 -6.47 -6.61 -1.91
C TYR A 80 -5.84 -5.51 -2.75
N ARG A 81 -4.85 -5.85 -3.55
CA ARG A 81 -4.35 -4.98 -4.62
C ARG A 81 -5.04 -5.32 -5.93
N ILE A 82 -5.55 -4.30 -6.58
CA ILE A 82 -6.25 -4.38 -7.86
C ILE A 82 -5.26 -4.04 -8.97
N TYR A 83 -5.06 -4.98 -9.89
CA TYR A 83 -4.22 -4.78 -11.06
C TYR A 83 -5.06 -4.65 -12.31
N ASP A 84 -4.61 -3.83 -13.24
CA ASP A 84 -5.11 -3.82 -14.62
C ASP A 84 -4.69 -5.11 -15.33
N LYS A 85 -5.65 -5.87 -15.82
CA LYS A 85 -5.40 -7.19 -16.42
C LYS A 85 -4.58 -7.12 -17.71
N ALA A 86 -4.69 -6.03 -18.46
CA ALA A 86 -3.99 -5.87 -19.75
C ALA A 86 -2.53 -5.44 -19.56
N THR A 87 -2.26 -4.60 -18.57
CA THR A 87 -0.93 -4.00 -18.36
C THR A 87 -0.17 -4.54 -17.17
N GLY A 88 -0.83 -5.23 -16.22
CA GLY A 88 -0.27 -5.65 -14.94
C GLY A 88 0.01 -4.49 -13.98
N LYS A 89 -0.41 -3.27 -14.30
CA LYS A 89 -0.19 -2.08 -13.46
C LYS A 89 -1.23 -1.98 -12.34
N ILE A 90 -0.81 -1.40 -11.21
CA ILE A 90 -1.69 -1.16 -10.06
C ILE A 90 -2.75 -0.13 -10.42
N ARG A 91 -4.02 -0.42 -10.12
CA ARG A 91 -5.14 0.53 -10.20
C ARG A 91 -5.45 1.16 -8.85
N ALA A 92 -5.55 0.33 -7.81
CA ALA A 92 -5.87 0.75 -6.45
C ALA A 92 -5.58 -0.38 -5.46
N ASP A 93 -5.53 -0.06 -4.18
CA ASP A 93 -5.64 -1.03 -3.09
C ASP A 93 -7.06 -0.97 -2.52
N LEU A 94 -7.65 -2.12 -2.23
CA LEU A 94 -9.00 -2.28 -1.72
C LEU A 94 -8.97 -2.77 -0.28
N ILE A 95 -9.45 -1.96 0.65
CA ILE A 95 -9.71 -2.40 2.02
C ILE A 95 -11.13 -2.97 2.10
N CYS A 96 -11.28 -4.20 2.58
CA CYS A 96 -12.56 -4.88 2.67
C CYS A 96 -12.65 -5.72 3.95
N MET A 97 -13.82 -6.26 4.24
CA MET A 97 -13.99 -7.22 5.34
C MET A 97 -13.36 -8.56 4.98
N VAL A 98 -12.77 -9.25 5.96
CA VAL A 98 -12.10 -10.56 5.76
C VAL A 98 -12.99 -11.61 5.10
N ASN A 99 -14.31 -11.54 5.33
CA ASN A 99 -15.28 -12.48 4.78
C ASN A 99 -15.94 -12.02 3.47
N GLU A 100 -15.40 -10.99 2.81
CA GLU A 100 -15.84 -10.61 1.47
C GLU A 100 -15.11 -11.47 0.41
N THR A 101 -15.86 -11.87 -0.61
CA THR A 101 -15.34 -12.57 -1.78
C THR A 101 -15.64 -11.76 -3.03
N PHE A 102 -14.72 -11.76 -3.96
CA PHE A 102 -14.82 -10.97 -5.19
C PHE A 102 -14.74 -11.88 -6.42
N ASP A 103 -15.63 -11.63 -7.37
CA ASP A 103 -15.65 -12.28 -8.66
C ASP A 103 -15.07 -11.29 -9.71
N GLU A 104 -13.88 -11.56 -10.20
CA GLU A 104 -13.16 -10.69 -11.14
C GLU A 104 -13.89 -10.51 -12.47
N SER A 105 -14.88 -11.36 -12.79
CA SER A 105 -15.71 -11.24 -13.98
C SER A 105 -16.80 -10.17 -13.86
N LYS A 106 -17.08 -9.70 -12.63
CA LYS A 106 -18.12 -8.72 -12.33
C LYS A 106 -17.58 -7.33 -12.12
N ASP A 107 -18.43 -6.31 -12.37
CA ASP A 107 -18.11 -4.93 -12.07
C ASP A 107 -17.94 -4.74 -10.55
N MET A 108 -16.94 -3.95 -10.16
CA MET A 108 -16.66 -3.57 -8.78
C MET A 108 -16.79 -2.06 -8.61
N ILE A 109 -17.34 -1.62 -7.48
CA ILE A 109 -17.36 -0.21 -7.09
C ILE A 109 -16.56 -0.09 -5.80
N ILE A 110 -15.58 0.82 -5.81
CA ILE A 110 -14.73 1.16 -4.66
C ILE A 110 -14.96 2.62 -4.27
N PHE A 111 -14.78 2.94 -3.00
CA PHE A 111 -15.14 4.23 -2.41
C PHE A 111 -13.96 4.85 -1.70
N ASP A 112 -13.72 6.14 -1.95
CA ASP A 112 -12.72 6.91 -1.20
C ASP A 112 -13.09 6.94 0.30
N PRO A 113 -12.15 6.61 1.20
CA PRO A 113 -12.42 6.54 2.64
C PRO A 113 -12.68 7.90 3.31
N ILE A 114 -12.28 9.01 2.69
CA ILE A 114 -12.37 10.37 3.22
C ILE A 114 -13.43 11.17 2.46
N GLU A 115 -13.29 11.25 1.14
CA GLU A 115 -14.21 11.95 0.27
C GLU A 115 -15.32 11.00 -0.20
N THR A 116 -16.25 10.71 0.71
CA THR A 116 -17.26 9.64 0.57
C THR A 116 -18.18 9.75 -0.66
N TRP A 117 -18.21 10.90 -1.33
CA TRP A 117 -18.91 11.10 -2.61
C TRP A 117 -18.12 10.58 -3.81
N LYS A 118 -16.78 10.39 -3.66
CA LYS A 118 -15.93 9.82 -4.71
C LYS A 118 -16.05 8.30 -4.73
N LYS A 119 -16.33 7.78 -5.90
CA LYS A 119 -16.37 6.34 -6.16
C LYS A 119 -15.78 6.02 -7.52
N THR A 120 -15.13 4.88 -7.62
CA THR A 120 -14.57 4.38 -8.89
C THR A 120 -15.25 3.07 -9.26
N LYS A 121 -15.73 2.99 -10.49
CA LYS A 121 -16.27 1.75 -11.07
C LYS A 121 -15.17 1.06 -11.87
N ILE A 122 -14.87 -0.17 -11.53
CA ILE A 122 -13.92 -1.05 -12.23
C ILE A 122 -14.73 -2.10 -12.98
N LYS A 123 -14.54 -2.17 -14.29
CA LYS A 123 -15.29 -3.11 -15.16
C LYS A 123 -14.83 -4.54 -14.94
N GLY A 124 -15.78 -5.46 -14.82
CA GLY A 124 -15.53 -6.89 -14.72
C GLY A 124 -14.71 -7.43 -15.90
N GLY A 125 -13.86 -8.41 -15.63
CA GLY A 125 -12.96 -9.01 -16.61
C GLY A 125 -11.73 -8.16 -17.01
N THR A 126 -11.62 -6.91 -16.50
CA THR A 126 -10.50 -6.01 -16.83
C THR A 126 -9.48 -5.86 -15.70
N TYR A 127 -9.66 -6.56 -14.60
CA TYR A 127 -8.78 -6.49 -13.44
C TYR A 127 -8.50 -7.88 -12.86
N THR A 128 -7.46 -7.97 -12.04
CA THR A 128 -7.14 -9.11 -11.18
C THR A 128 -6.90 -8.63 -9.75
N LEU A 129 -7.06 -9.52 -8.78
CA LEU A 129 -6.89 -9.24 -7.36
C LEU A 129 -5.76 -10.06 -6.75
N ARG A 130 -5.00 -9.45 -5.86
CA ARG A 130 -4.03 -10.13 -5.01
C ARG A 130 -4.23 -9.71 -3.55
N GLU A 131 -4.46 -10.66 -2.66
CA GLU A 131 -4.45 -10.39 -1.23
C GLU A 131 -3.03 -10.02 -0.78
N LEU A 132 -2.91 -8.95 0.03
CA LEU A 132 -1.61 -8.43 0.45
C LEU A 132 -1.18 -8.94 1.83
N LEU A 133 -2.14 -9.32 2.68
CA LEU A 133 -1.82 -9.79 4.02
C LEU A 133 -1.31 -11.23 3.97
N VAL A 134 -0.18 -11.47 4.64
CA VAL A 134 0.39 -12.80 4.82
C VAL A 134 0.50 -13.11 6.32
N PRO A 135 0.23 -14.36 6.75
CA PRO A 135 0.36 -14.72 8.14
C PRO A 135 1.83 -14.73 8.57
N VAL A 136 2.17 -13.99 9.63
CA VAL A 136 3.51 -13.97 10.23
C VAL A 136 3.53 -14.78 11.53
N PHE A 137 2.51 -14.61 12.36
CA PHE A 137 2.34 -15.38 13.59
C PHE A 137 0.96 -16.05 13.61
N GLN A 138 0.93 -17.32 13.99
CA GLN A 138 -0.31 -18.07 14.23
C GLN A 138 -0.20 -18.82 15.55
N LYS A 139 -1.17 -18.63 16.45
CA LYS A 139 -1.22 -19.28 17.78
C LYS A 139 0.10 -19.13 18.58
N GLY A 140 0.73 -17.94 18.47
CA GLY A 140 1.99 -17.65 19.16
C GLY A 140 3.26 -18.19 18.48
N LEU A 141 3.14 -18.90 17.38
CA LEU A 141 4.27 -19.41 16.60
C LEU A 141 4.53 -18.54 15.36
N CYS A 142 5.79 -18.24 15.09
CA CYS A 142 6.20 -17.60 13.84
C CYS A 142 6.08 -18.63 12.70
N VAL A 143 5.20 -18.33 11.74
CA VAL A 143 4.95 -19.19 10.56
C VAL A 143 5.53 -18.60 9.26
N TYR A 144 6.11 -17.40 9.34
CA TYR A 144 6.72 -16.72 8.21
C TYR A 144 8.22 -17.03 8.13
N THR A 145 8.66 -17.48 6.97
CA THR A 145 10.09 -17.61 6.66
C THR A 145 10.53 -16.37 5.88
N SER A 146 11.45 -15.60 6.45
CA SER A 146 11.98 -14.42 5.79
C SER A 146 12.75 -14.79 4.52
N PRO A 147 12.44 -14.16 3.37
CA PRO A 147 13.23 -14.34 2.16
C PRO A 147 14.68 -13.84 2.36
N SER A 148 15.59 -14.33 1.54
CA SER A 148 16.96 -13.80 1.47
C SER A 148 16.98 -12.36 0.96
N VAL A 149 18.07 -11.64 1.23
CA VAL A 149 18.24 -10.24 0.75
C VAL A 149 18.09 -10.12 -0.76
N MET A 150 18.58 -11.11 -1.52
CA MET A 150 18.46 -11.10 -2.98
C MET A 150 17.02 -11.30 -3.44
N GLU A 151 16.29 -12.21 -2.81
CA GLU A 151 14.86 -12.40 -3.09
C GLU A 151 14.04 -11.15 -2.74
N ILE A 152 14.35 -10.47 -1.62
CA ILE A 152 13.70 -9.20 -1.24
C ILE A 152 13.97 -8.12 -2.31
N ARG A 153 15.21 -8.03 -2.81
CA ARG A 153 15.57 -7.13 -3.91
C ARG A 153 14.75 -7.41 -5.17
N ASP A 154 14.64 -8.67 -5.55
CA ASP A 154 13.89 -9.08 -6.75
C ASP A 154 12.39 -8.82 -6.59
N ILE A 155 11.83 -9.02 -5.38
CA ILE A 155 10.46 -8.64 -5.05
C ILE A 155 10.28 -7.12 -5.22
N CYS A 156 11.18 -6.31 -4.66
CA CYS A 156 11.13 -4.86 -4.77
C CYS A 156 11.14 -4.39 -6.24
N ILE A 157 11.99 -4.97 -7.08
CA ILE A 157 12.05 -4.65 -8.51
C ILE A 157 10.72 -4.99 -9.19
N ARG A 158 10.20 -6.19 -9.01
CA ARG A 158 8.91 -6.61 -9.60
C ARG A 158 7.75 -5.73 -9.14
N GLU A 159 7.66 -5.41 -7.84
CA GLU A 159 6.59 -4.56 -7.34
C GLU A 159 6.68 -3.12 -7.89
N LYS A 160 7.90 -2.57 -8.03
CA LYS A 160 8.11 -1.27 -8.69
C LYS A 160 7.65 -1.28 -10.15
N ASP A 161 7.81 -2.38 -10.85
CA ASP A 161 7.40 -2.49 -12.25
C ASP A 161 5.87 -2.51 -12.41
N THR A 162 5.12 -2.80 -11.36
CA THR A 162 3.66 -2.68 -11.36
C THR A 162 3.15 -1.24 -11.18
N LEU A 163 4.01 -0.31 -10.75
CA LEU A 163 3.65 1.10 -10.62
C LEU A 163 3.62 1.80 -11.99
N TRP A 164 2.70 2.75 -12.14
CA TRP A 164 2.70 3.67 -13.28
C TRP A 164 3.91 4.62 -13.20
N ASP A 165 4.36 5.12 -14.34
CA ASP A 165 5.53 6.00 -14.37
C ASP A 165 5.29 7.31 -13.63
N GLU A 166 4.05 7.80 -13.64
CA GLU A 166 3.62 8.97 -12.87
C GLU A 166 3.71 8.77 -11.37
N THR A 167 3.55 7.54 -10.88
CA THR A 167 3.71 7.20 -9.45
C THR A 167 5.18 7.10 -9.04
N LYS A 168 6.07 6.74 -9.99
CA LYS A 168 7.51 6.58 -9.74
C LYS A 168 8.30 7.89 -9.78
N ARG A 169 7.68 9.01 -10.14
CA ARG A 169 8.35 10.33 -10.18
C ARG A 169 8.84 10.75 -8.80
N LEU A 170 10.02 11.34 -8.72
CA LEU A 170 10.53 11.97 -7.49
C LEU A 170 9.78 13.28 -7.18
N ALA A 171 9.48 14.08 -8.20
CA ALA A 171 8.76 15.32 -8.05
C ALA A 171 7.26 15.12 -8.30
N ASN A 172 6.42 15.47 -7.32
CA ASN A 172 4.97 15.39 -7.39
C ASN A 172 4.45 14.03 -7.90
N PRO A 173 4.76 12.91 -7.22
CA PRO A 173 4.32 11.59 -7.64
C PRO A 173 2.79 11.48 -7.59
N HIS A 174 2.21 10.75 -8.54
CA HIS A 174 0.80 10.40 -8.50
C HIS A 174 0.56 9.39 -7.36
N LYS A 175 -0.51 9.59 -6.60
CA LYS A 175 -0.86 8.70 -5.49
C LYS A 175 -1.51 7.42 -5.99
N VAL A 176 -1.20 6.30 -5.37
CA VAL A 176 -1.98 5.07 -5.49
C VAL A 176 -3.21 5.24 -4.60
N TYR A 177 -4.39 4.97 -5.15
CA TYR A 177 -5.65 5.02 -4.40
C TYR A 177 -5.75 3.86 -3.42
N VAL A 178 -6.28 4.13 -2.24
CA VAL A 178 -6.58 3.12 -1.21
C VAL A 178 -8.03 3.31 -0.82
N ASP A 179 -8.90 2.52 -1.41
CA ASP A 179 -10.34 2.68 -1.36
C ASP A 179 -11.01 1.55 -0.57
N LEU A 180 -12.26 1.75 -0.19
CA LEU A 180 -13.08 0.81 0.57
C LEU A 180 -13.97 -0.02 -0.35
N SER A 181 -14.22 -1.29 0.03
CA SER A 181 -15.29 -2.08 -0.57
C SER A 181 -16.64 -1.44 -0.28
N SER A 182 -17.64 -1.75 -1.11
CA SER A 182 -19.02 -1.27 -0.90
C SER A 182 -19.56 -1.67 0.48
N ARG A 183 -19.28 -2.90 0.93
CA ARG A 183 -19.72 -3.38 2.25
C ARG A 183 -19.06 -2.60 3.38
N LEU A 184 -17.74 -2.44 3.34
CA LEU A 184 -17.01 -1.70 4.37
C LEU A 184 -17.40 -0.22 4.39
N TYR A 185 -17.62 0.38 3.23
CA TYR A 185 -18.13 1.75 3.11
C TYR A 185 -19.46 1.95 3.83
N HIS A 186 -20.43 1.02 3.68
CA HIS A 186 -21.73 1.12 4.33
C HIS A 186 -21.72 0.78 5.84
N ILE A 187 -20.67 0.08 6.32
CA ILE A 187 -20.47 -0.19 7.75
C ILE A 187 -19.86 1.04 8.46
N LYS A 188 -19.06 1.83 7.74
CA LYS A 188 -18.39 3.03 8.26
C LYS A 188 -19.35 4.20 8.40
#